data_983c143a5f3edad9e3c4175a187b8c5a
#
_entry.id   983c143a5f3edad9e3c4175a187b8c5a
#
_cell.length_a   1.000
_cell.length_b   1.000
_cell.length_c   1.000
_cell.angle_alpha   90.00
_cell.angle_beta   90.00
_cell.angle_gamma   90.00
#
_symmetry.space_group_name_H-M   'P 1'
#
loop_
_entity.id
_entity.type
_entity.pdbx_description
1 polymer ?
#
loop_
_entity_poly.entity_id
_entity_poly.type
_entity_poly.pdbx_seq_one_letter_code
_entity_poly.pdbx_strand_id
1 'polypeptide(L)'
;MILSQALLGVHHLYIDTSPFIYYTENRPEFLAQVKAVFAYQEINNIDTITSVITLSECVTKPLKVNDSLLVSAYERFFLKTRNISMTPVTLQISRRSADLRANYGLRTPDALHIATALETGCEAFVTNGVSLKRVKELSILILGEMI
;
A
#
# COMPACT_ATOMS: atom_id res chain seq x y z
N MET A 1 -6.42 17.06 3.37
CA MET A 1 -4.97 16.85 3.19
C MET A 1 -4.59 17.11 1.74
N ILE A 2 -3.56 17.90 1.51
CA ILE A 2 -3.04 18.17 0.16
C ILE A 2 -1.87 17.21 -0.10
N LEU A 3 -1.99 16.41 -1.16
CA LEU A 3 -1.04 15.33 -1.46
C LEU A 3 0.40 15.83 -1.63
N SER A 4 0.60 16.92 -2.39
CA SER A 4 1.94 17.46 -2.63
C SER A 4 2.63 17.94 -1.36
N GLN A 5 1.87 18.38 -0.37
CA GLN A 5 2.41 18.76 0.94
C GLN A 5 2.70 17.52 1.79
N ALA A 6 1.79 16.54 1.76
CA ALA A 6 1.93 15.30 2.54
C ALA A 6 3.12 14.46 2.09
N LEU A 7 3.45 14.48 0.81
CA LEU A 7 4.55 13.70 0.23
C LEU A 7 5.84 14.52 0.02
N LEU A 8 5.88 15.76 0.50
CA LEU A 8 7.08 16.57 0.39
C LEU A 8 8.25 15.91 1.11
N GLY A 9 9.36 15.70 0.40
CA GLY A 9 10.54 15.07 0.95
C GLY A 9 10.48 13.55 1.05
N VAL A 10 9.38 12.94 0.61
CA VAL A 10 9.24 11.47 0.61
C VAL A 10 9.95 10.89 -0.59
N HIS A 11 10.87 9.95 -0.35
CA HIS A 11 11.60 9.23 -1.40
C HIS A 11 11.17 7.77 -1.50
N HIS A 12 10.63 7.21 -0.41
CA HIS A 12 10.19 5.82 -0.32
C HIS A 12 8.79 5.81 0.26
N LEU A 13 7.83 5.38 -0.56
CA LEU A 13 6.42 5.38 -0.22
C LEU A 13 5.91 3.95 -0.14
N TYR A 14 5.25 3.62 0.95
CA TYR A 14 4.52 2.34 1.04
C TYR A 14 3.08 2.55 0.62
N ILE A 15 2.56 1.66 -0.21
CA ILE A 15 1.15 1.64 -0.58
C ILE A 15 0.54 0.32 -0.14
N ASP A 16 -0.52 0.42 0.66
CA ASP A 16 -1.31 -0.71 1.16
C ASP A 16 -2.14 -1.33 0.02
N THR A 17 -2.84 -2.41 0.31
CA THR A 17 -3.57 -3.19 -0.69
C THR A 17 -4.73 -2.41 -1.33
N SER A 18 -5.54 -1.72 -0.54
CA SER A 18 -6.76 -1.10 -1.04
C SER A 18 -6.55 -0.07 -2.16
N PRO A 19 -5.52 0.79 -2.12
CA PRO A 19 -5.28 1.70 -3.26
C PRO A 19 -5.04 0.98 -4.58
N PHE A 20 -4.34 -0.16 -4.57
CA PHE A 20 -4.12 -0.95 -5.78
C PHE A 20 -5.44 -1.51 -6.33
N ILE A 21 -6.33 -1.95 -5.44
CA ILE A 21 -7.66 -2.44 -5.85
C ILE A 21 -8.47 -1.30 -6.47
N TYR A 22 -8.50 -0.14 -5.86
CA TYR A 22 -9.24 1.00 -6.38
C TYR A 22 -8.76 1.42 -7.76
N TYR A 23 -7.45 1.42 -7.96
CA TYR A 23 -6.84 1.80 -9.24
C TYR A 23 -7.12 0.75 -10.32
N THR A 24 -6.81 -0.52 -10.05
CA THR A 24 -6.90 -1.60 -11.04
C THR A 24 -8.34 -1.91 -11.43
N GLU A 25 -9.28 -1.79 -10.47
CA GLU A 25 -10.70 -2.08 -10.70
C GLU A 25 -11.55 -0.83 -10.95
N ASN A 26 -10.91 0.33 -11.10
CA ASN A 26 -11.58 1.61 -11.38
C ASN A 26 -12.71 1.93 -10.39
N ARG A 27 -12.43 1.77 -9.09
CA ARG A 27 -13.43 2.04 -8.03
C ARG A 27 -13.75 3.52 -7.96
N PRO A 28 -14.98 3.96 -8.30
CA PRO A 28 -15.28 5.38 -8.47
C PRO A 28 -15.12 6.21 -7.20
N GLU A 29 -15.29 5.61 -6.02
CA GLU A 29 -15.24 6.33 -4.75
C GLU A 29 -13.87 6.98 -4.48
N PHE A 30 -12.78 6.34 -4.92
CA PHE A 30 -11.42 6.78 -4.62
C PHE A 30 -10.50 6.83 -5.84
N LEU A 31 -11.05 6.68 -7.04
CA LEU A 31 -10.24 6.60 -8.25
C LEU A 31 -9.44 7.88 -8.49
N ALA A 32 -10.04 9.04 -8.27
CA ALA A 32 -9.37 10.32 -8.46
C ALA A 32 -8.16 10.45 -7.52
N GLN A 33 -8.34 10.10 -6.25
CA GLN A 33 -7.29 10.19 -5.24
C GLN A 33 -6.14 9.20 -5.54
N VAL A 34 -6.46 7.97 -5.88
CA VAL A 34 -5.41 6.97 -6.16
C VAL A 34 -4.65 7.30 -7.43
N LYS A 35 -5.32 7.81 -8.45
CA LYS A 35 -4.64 8.29 -9.67
C LYS A 35 -3.69 9.43 -9.36
N ALA A 36 -4.09 10.34 -8.47
CA ALA A 36 -3.22 11.45 -8.04
C ALA A 36 -1.97 10.93 -7.32
N VAL A 37 -2.11 9.91 -6.48
CA VAL A 37 -0.96 9.29 -5.79
C VAL A 37 0.00 8.69 -6.79
N PHE A 38 -0.48 7.87 -7.73
CA PHE A 38 0.40 7.23 -8.72
C PHE A 38 1.02 8.25 -9.68
N ALA A 39 0.28 9.30 -10.07
CA ALA A 39 0.84 10.37 -10.90
C ALA A 39 1.94 11.13 -10.17
N TYR A 40 1.74 11.44 -8.90
CA TYR A 40 2.75 12.12 -8.09
C TYR A 40 3.99 11.24 -7.93
N GLN A 41 3.81 9.97 -7.65
CA GLN A 41 4.88 8.99 -7.52
C GLN A 41 5.73 8.93 -8.81
N GLU A 42 5.07 8.86 -9.97
CA GLU A 42 5.77 8.78 -11.25
C GLU A 42 6.52 10.07 -11.57
N ILE A 43 5.86 11.22 -11.45
CA ILE A 43 6.44 12.53 -11.77
C ILE A 43 7.66 12.82 -10.88
N ASN A 44 7.59 12.46 -9.60
CA ASN A 44 8.64 12.75 -8.63
C ASN A 44 9.62 11.59 -8.45
N ASN A 45 9.49 10.55 -9.24
CA ASN A 45 10.37 9.38 -9.24
C ASN A 45 10.52 8.76 -7.83
N ILE A 46 9.41 8.60 -7.13
CA ILE A 46 9.38 8.02 -5.78
C ILE A 46 9.39 6.50 -5.89
N ASP A 47 10.27 5.85 -5.12
CA ASP A 47 10.25 4.41 -4.98
C ASP A 47 9.03 3.98 -4.15
N THR A 48 8.15 3.20 -4.77
CA THR A 48 6.96 2.69 -4.13
C THR A 48 7.14 1.21 -3.78
N ILE A 49 6.85 0.89 -2.55
CA ILE A 49 7.03 -0.45 -1.99
C ILE A 49 5.69 -0.96 -1.49
N THR A 50 5.43 -2.22 -1.72
CA THR A 50 4.33 -2.95 -1.10
C THR A 50 4.80 -4.35 -0.70
N SER A 51 3.94 -5.11 -0.06
CA SER A 51 4.27 -6.48 0.36
C SER A 51 3.81 -7.50 -0.68
N VAL A 52 4.46 -8.65 -0.70
CA VAL A 52 3.97 -9.81 -1.49
C VAL A 52 2.56 -10.22 -1.06
N ILE A 53 2.15 -9.95 0.18
CA ILE A 53 0.77 -10.23 0.62
C ILE A 53 -0.27 -9.36 -0.11
N THR A 54 0.14 -8.22 -0.65
CA THR A 54 -0.73 -7.37 -1.46
C THR A 54 -1.24 -8.12 -2.70
N LEU A 55 -0.37 -8.89 -3.35
CA LEU A 55 -0.80 -9.71 -4.48
C LEU A 55 -1.85 -10.73 -4.05
N SER A 56 -1.61 -11.43 -2.95
CA SER A 56 -2.58 -12.40 -2.43
C SER A 56 -3.94 -11.74 -2.12
N GLU A 57 -3.91 -10.60 -1.45
CA GLU A 57 -5.13 -9.87 -1.10
C GLU A 57 -5.87 -9.34 -2.34
N CYS A 58 -5.13 -8.92 -3.36
CA CYS A 58 -5.74 -8.42 -4.60
C CYS A 58 -6.38 -9.53 -5.43
N VAL A 59 -5.74 -10.70 -5.56
CA VAL A 59 -6.19 -11.72 -6.51
C VAL A 59 -7.12 -12.76 -5.91
N THR A 60 -7.31 -12.80 -4.60
CA THR A 60 -8.16 -13.80 -3.95
C THR A 60 -9.59 -13.75 -4.48
N LYS A 61 -10.22 -12.57 -4.51
CA LYS A 61 -11.60 -12.43 -5.00
C LYS A 61 -11.71 -12.72 -6.50
N PRO A 62 -10.86 -12.16 -7.38
CA PRO A 62 -10.88 -12.52 -8.78
C PRO A 62 -10.74 -14.03 -9.04
N LEU A 63 -9.87 -14.71 -8.27
CA LEU A 63 -9.73 -16.17 -8.40
C LEU A 63 -11.01 -16.91 -7.99
N LYS A 64 -11.68 -16.45 -6.93
CA LYS A 64 -12.94 -17.07 -6.47
C LYS A 64 -14.03 -17.02 -7.53
N VAL A 65 -14.07 -15.96 -8.33
CA VAL A 65 -15.10 -15.76 -9.36
C VAL A 65 -14.59 -16.11 -10.75
N ASN A 66 -13.43 -16.75 -10.86
CA ASN A 66 -12.81 -17.19 -12.10
C ASN A 66 -12.59 -16.04 -13.11
N ASP A 67 -12.25 -14.85 -12.60
CA ASP A 67 -11.92 -13.69 -13.44
C ASP A 67 -10.42 -13.70 -13.76
N SER A 68 -10.04 -14.52 -14.72
CA SER A 68 -8.63 -14.70 -15.11
C SER A 68 -8.03 -13.45 -15.73
N LEU A 69 -8.83 -12.61 -16.38
CA LEU A 69 -8.34 -11.37 -16.97
C LEU A 69 -7.93 -10.38 -15.90
N LEU A 70 -8.71 -10.28 -14.82
CA LEU A 70 -8.38 -9.40 -13.71
C LEU A 70 -7.17 -9.91 -12.94
N VAL A 71 -7.05 -11.22 -12.72
CA VAL A 71 -5.85 -11.81 -12.10
C VAL A 71 -4.60 -11.44 -12.92
N SER A 72 -4.65 -11.61 -14.24
CA SER A 72 -3.54 -11.26 -15.12
C SER A 72 -3.22 -9.77 -15.10
N ALA A 73 -4.26 -8.92 -14.99
CA ALA A 73 -4.06 -7.47 -14.90
C ALA A 73 -3.28 -7.09 -13.62
N TYR A 74 -3.61 -7.68 -12.48
CA TYR A 74 -2.86 -7.46 -11.25
C TYR A 74 -1.42 -7.94 -11.36
N GLU A 75 -1.21 -9.14 -11.87
CA GLU A 75 0.14 -9.70 -12.02
C GLU A 75 1.02 -8.83 -12.91
N ARG A 76 0.48 -8.36 -14.05
CA ARG A 76 1.20 -7.46 -14.94
C ARG A 76 1.49 -6.11 -14.27
N PHE A 77 0.53 -5.57 -13.53
CA PHE A 77 0.71 -4.29 -12.85
C PHE A 77 1.91 -4.36 -11.92
N PHE A 78 1.96 -5.36 -11.05
CA PHE A 78 3.04 -5.47 -10.06
C PHE A 78 4.40 -5.82 -10.69
N LEU A 79 4.42 -6.58 -11.79
CA LEU A 79 5.67 -6.99 -12.43
C LEU A 79 6.25 -5.93 -13.36
N LYS A 80 5.41 -5.07 -13.95
CA LYS A 80 5.84 -4.18 -15.03
C LYS A 80 5.75 -2.69 -14.71
N THR A 81 5.09 -2.30 -13.64
CA THR A 81 4.98 -0.89 -13.29
C THR A 81 6.31 -0.38 -12.74
N ARG A 82 6.77 0.72 -13.32
CA ARG A 82 8.03 1.32 -12.94
C ARG A 82 7.98 1.89 -11.53
N ASN A 83 9.08 1.71 -10.80
CA ASN A 83 9.27 2.19 -9.43
C ASN A 83 8.27 1.62 -8.42
N ILE A 84 7.64 0.49 -8.73
CA ILE A 84 6.83 -0.27 -7.77
C ILE A 84 7.47 -1.64 -7.58
N SER A 85 7.77 -1.98 -6.33
CA SER A 85 8.38 -3.26 -5.99
C SER A 85 7.64 -3.93 -4.83
N MET A 86 7.70 -5.27 -4.81
CA MET A 86 7.08 -6.08 -3.77
C MET A 86 8.16 -6.69 -2.88
N THR A 87 7.99 -6.54 -1.56
CA THR A 87 8.93 -7.05 -0.56
C THR A 87 8.41 -8.37 0.02
N PRO A 88 9.25 -9.42 0.07
CA PRO A 88 8.88 -10.66 0.75
C PRO A 88 8.67 -10.44 2.26
N VAL A 89 7.82 -11.27 2.86
CA VAL A 89 7.66 -11.29 4.32
C VAL A 89 8.81 -12.07 4.92
N THR A 90 9.80 -11.35 5.44
CA THR A 90 10.98 -11.95 6.08
C THR A 90 10.69 -12.28 7.54
N LEU A 91 11.58 -13.05 8.16
CA LEU A 91 11.53 -13.30 9.60
C LEU A 91 11.53 -11.99 10.39
N GLN A 92 12.37 -11.04 9.99
CA GLN A 92 12.49 -9.74 10.64
C GLN A 92 11.19 -8.93 10.54
N ILE A 93 10.56 -8.88 9.35
CA ILE A 93 9.27 -8.23 9.16
C ILE A 93 8.19 -8.91 10.03
N SER A 94 8.16 -10.23 10.04
CA SER A 94 7.21 -10.99 10.84
C SER A 94 7.37 -10.68 12.34
N ARG A 95 8.62 -10.67 12.84
CA ARG A 95 8.89 -10.34 14.22
C ARG A 95 8.46 -8.92 14.58
N ARG A 96 8.73 -7.95 13.70
CA ARG A 96 8.29 -6.56 13.90
C ARG A 96 6.77 -6.42 13.90
N SER A 97 6.09 -7.18 13.05
CA SER A 97 4.63 -7.18 13.03
C SER A 97 4.04 -7.65 14.37
N ALA A 98 4.69 -8.58 15.04
CA ALA A 98 4.26 -9.04 16.36
C ALA A 98 4.32 -7.92 17.39
N ASP A 99 5.37 -7.09 17.37
CA ASP A 99 5.47 -5.91 18.24
C ASP A 99 4.33 -4.93 17.99
N LEU A 100 4.02 -4.67 16.72
CA LEU A 100 2.94 -3.76 16.32
C LEU A 100 1.58 -4.30 16.77
N ARG A 101 1.35 -5.59 16.64
CA ARG A 101 0.13 -6.24 17.10
C ARG A 101 -0.01 -6.15 18.62
N ALA A 102 1.08 -6.39 19.35
CA ALA A 102 1.08 -6.29 20.81
C ALA A 102 0.79 -4.87 21.29
N ASN A 103 1.36 -3.86 20.61
CA ASN A 103 1.24 -2.46 21.04
C ASN A 103 -0.07 -1.81 20.58
N TYR A 104 -0.57 -2.15 19.40
CA TYR A 104 -1.71 -1.47 18.80
C TYR A 104 -2.95 -2.36 18.60
N GLY A 105 -2.84 -3.66 18.82
CA GLY A 105 -3.95 -4.57 18.57
C GLY A 105 -4.32 -4.69 17.10
N LEU A 106 -3.36 -4.54 16.19
CA LEU A 106 -3.60 -4.62 14.74
C LEU A 106 -3.93 -6.05 14.31
N ARG A 107 -4.72 -6.16 13.24
CA ARG A 107 -4.88 -7.43 12.54
C ARG A 107 -3.56 -7.82 11.88
N THR A 108 -3.35 -9.12 11.69
CA THR A 108 -2.09 -9.63 11.13
C THR A 108 -1.71 -8.99 9.79
N PRO A 109 -2.62 -8.88 8.78
CA PRO A 109 -2.24 -8.25 7.51
C PRO A 109 -1.82 -6.80 7.67
N ASP A 110 -2.55 -6.03 8.46
CA ASP A 110 -2.23 -4.61 8.69
C ASP A 110 -0.86 -4.46 9.34
N ALA A 111 -0.59 -5.28 10.35
CA ALA A 111 0.70 -5.26 11.03
C ALA A 111 1.85 -5.65 10.11
N LEU A 112 1.64 -6.61 9.21
CA LEU A 112 2.64 -7.01 8.22
C LEU A 112 2.92 -5.89 7.22
N HIS A 113 1.91 -5.17 6.77
CA HIS A 113 2.10 -4.01 5.88
C HIS A 113 2.90 -2.90 6.57
N ILE A 114 2.52 -2.54 7.80
CA ILE A 114 3.24 -1.50 8.56
C ILE A 114 4.69 -1.94 8.82
N ALA A 115 4.89 -3.18 9.24
CA ALA A 115 6.24 -3.71 9.49
C ALA A 115 7.10 -3.68 8.24
N THR A 116 6.53 -4.03 7.09
CA THR A 116 7.24 -3.98 5.80
C THR A 116 7.67 -2.55 5.47
N ALA A 117 6.77 -1.58 5.65
CA ALA A 117 7.10 -0.17 5.42
C ALA A 117 8.25 0.30 6.31
N LEU A 118 8.23 -0.05 7.59
CA LEU A 118 9.27 0.33 8.54
C LEU A 118 10.61 -0.32 8.20
N GLU A 119 10.61 -1.62 7.92
CA GLU A 119 11.86 -2.36 7.64
C GLU A 119 12.48 -1.99 6.29
N THR A 120 11.70 -1.48 5.35
CA THR A 120 12.22 -1.01 4.05
C THR A 120 12.53 0.48 4.03
N GLY A 121 12.38 1.18 5.15
CA GLY A 121 12.73 2.59 5.26
C GLY A 121 11.76 3.54 4.57
N CYS A 122 10.49 3.16 4.44
CA CYS A 122 9.49 4.06 3.88
C CYS A 122 9.18 5.20 4.85
N GLU A 123 9.03 6.39 4.30
CA GLU A 123 8.79 7.61 5.07
C GLU A 123 7.29 7.87 5.25
N ALA A 124 6.46 7.34 4.35
CA ALA A 124 5.01 7.49 4.39
C ALA A 124 4.31 6.21 3.95
N PHE A 125 3.05 6.10 4.35
CA PHE A 125 2.23 4.90 4.15
C PHE A 125 0.84 5.35 3.68
N VAL A 126 0.45 4.96 2.47
CA VAL A 126 -0.87 5.30 1.90
C VAL A 126 -1.81 4.11 2.09
N THR A 127 -2.93 4.37 2.72
CA THR A 127 -3.97 3.38 3.00
C THR A 127 -5.34 4.03 2.97
N ASN A 128 -6.40 3.23 3.06
CA ASN A 128 -7.73 3.73 3.37
C ASN A 128 -8.26 3.20 4.71
N GLY A 129 -7.41 2.50 5.45
CA GLY A 129 -7.75 1.99 6.78
C GLY A 129 -7.55 3.05 7.86
N VAL A 130 -8.62 3.76 8.21
CA VAL A 130 -8.57 4.89 9.15
C VAL A 130 -8.01 4.48 10.51
N SER A 131 -8.26 3.24 10.96
CA SER A 131 -7.75 2.75 12.23
C SER A 131 -6.22 2.70 12.31
N LEU A 132 -5.52 2.71 11.18
CA LEU A 132 -4.06 2.70 11.14
C LEU A 132 -3.43 4.06 11.49
N LYS A 133 -4.21 5.14 11.47
CA LYS A 133 -3.71 6.49 11.85
C LYS A 133 -3.11 6.53 13.25
N ARG A 134 -3.50 5.64 14.12
CA ARG A 134 -2.98 5.57 15.52
C ARG A 134 -1.54 5.08 15.60
N VAL A 135 -1.01 4.45 14.54
CA VAL A 135 0.39 4.00 14.50
C VAL A 135 1.29 5.21 14.40
N LYS A 136 2.19 5.38 15.38
CA LYS A 136 3.00 6.59 15.53
C LYS A 136 4.35 6.54 14.84
N GLU A 137 4.83 5.34 14.53
CA GLU A 137 6.17 5.13 13.97
C GLU A 137 6.28 5.57 12.52
N LEU A 138 5.16 5.87 11.86
CA LEU A 138 5.10 6.09 10.42
C LEU A 138 4.07 7.17 10.08
N SER A 139 4.33 7.96 9.05
CA SER A 139 3.36 8.94 8.55
C SER A 139 2.28 8.21 7.75
N ILE A 140 1.08 8.11 8.31
CA ILE A 140 -0.06 7.42 7.71
C ILE A 140 -0.93 8.41 6.96
N LEU A 141 -1.09 8.20 5.66
CA LEU A 141 -1.90 9.04 4.77
C LEU A 141 -3.15 8.28 4.37
N ILE A 142 -4.31 8.80 4.75
CA ILE A 142 -5.60 8.16 4.46
C ILE A 142 -6.11 8.68 3.10
N LEU A 143 -6.33 7.76 2.17
CA LEU A 143 -6.74 8.09 0.81
C LEU A 143 -8.05 8.91 0.79
N GLY A 144 -9.02 8.52 1.60
CA GLY A 144 -10.29 9.23 1.68
C GLY A 144 -10.23 10.65 2.25
N GLU A 145 -9.10 11.03 2.86
CA GLU A 145 -8.88 12.39 3.41
C GLU A 145 -8.15 13.31 2.43
N MET A 146 -7.77 12.82 1.26
CA MET A 146 -7.09 13.61 0.24
C MET A 146 -8.07 14.52 -0.51
N ILE A 147 -7.63 15.71 -0.83
CA ILE A 147 -8.38 16.70 -1.60
C ILE A 147 -7.65 17.10 -2.87
#